data_9fefa7824999d90b870238f404c5c9fd
#
_entry.id   9fefa7824999d90b870238f404c5c9fd
#
_cell.length_a   1.000
_cell.length_b   1.000
_cell.length_c   1.000
_cell.angle_alpha   90.00
_cell.angle_beta   90.00
_cell.angle_gamma   90.00
#
_symmetry.space_group_name_H-M   'P 1'
#
loop_
_entity.id
_entity.type
_entity.pdbx_description
1 polymer ?
#
loop_
_entity_poly.entity_id
_entity_poly.type
_entity_poly.pdbx_seq_one_letter_code
_entity_poly.pdbx_strand_id
1 'polypeptide(L)'
;LNPLLLGTSLGDLFKSLATLSKETSEVLSSSFFQEQLSSRLISVLLISIFSILLFIYSGTISNQLNAATRRLEKVTDFLSSCVKYLLRYLAMYSLLNLAQSLGLFGIRGDLIAENFYLWIGYFIFAFWLVERLQRYWQAAAIDNSISKSLGNFAILSPLILVAQDFGYQLGRLQLLEQQSFAILSSAITVLTGIMLWRISILIKLIVNRDSTSGTLQLKLLGFLRRILLVVAVIAPLIAVIGYVNAGTAIALPMIKTLGLLALIVILQRLTFDVYAAILNKSEDEADALAPVLIGFIITISLLPFLAIIWGTRVSSLTELWIQFQDGIKVGES
;
A
#
# COMPACT_ATOMS: atom_id res chain seq x y z
N LEU A 1 6.02 26.92 -5.96
CA LEU A 1 4.57 26.87 -5.67
C LEU A 1 4.10 28.27 -5.23
N ASN A 2 3.36 28.97 -6.08
CA ASN A 2 2.76 30.25 -5.73
C ASN A 2 1.52 29.97 -4.85
N PRO A 3 1.39 30.57 -3.64
CA PRO A 3 0.24 30.34 -2.75
C PRO A 3 -1.11 30.69 -3.38
N LEU A 4 -1.15 31.72 -4.26
CA LEU A 4 -2.36 32.08 -4.99
C LEU A 4 -2.82 30.98 -5.95
N LEU A 5 -1.89 30.35 -6.64
CA LEU A 5 -2.17 29.23 -7.55
C LEU A 5 -2.59 27.96 -6.78
N LEU A 6 -2.07 27.72 -5.58
CA LEU A 6 -2.57 26.66 -4.71
C LEU A 6 -4.02 26.90 -4.27
N GLY A 7 -4.34 28.15 -3.93
CA GLY A 7 -5.72 28.52 -3.55
C GLY A 7 -6.73 28.30 -4.69
N THR A 8 -6.39 28.70 -5.91
CA THR A 8 -7.24 28.48 -7.10
C THR A 8 -7.39 27.00 -7.41
N SER A 9 -6.30 26.23 -7.35
CA SER A 9 -6.32 24.78 -7.62
C SER A 9 -7.13 24.00 -6.57
N LEU A 10 -7.07 24.38 -5.31
CA LEU A 10 -7.96 23.84 -4.27
C LEU A 10 -9.42 24.21 -4.53
N GLY A 11 -9.69 25.44 -4.96
CA GLY A 11 -11.03 25.87 -5.38
C GLY A 11 -11.60 25.00 -6.51
N ASP A 12 -10.78 24.68 -7.51
CA ASP A 12 -11.18 23.80 -8.62
C ASP A 12 -11.41 22.37 -8.17
N LEU A 13 -10.60 21.86 -7.25
CA LEU A 13 -10.82 20.55 -6.62
C LEU A 13 -12.18 20.52 -5.89
N PHE A 14 -12.50 21.57 -5.11
CA PHE A 14 -13.79 21.64 -4.42
C PHE A 14 -14.97 21.73 -5.39
N LYS A 15 -14.84 22.46 -6.51
CA LYS A 15 -15.86 22.49 -7.57
C LYS A 15 -16.05 21.09 -8.19
N SER A 16 -14.96 20.37 -8.46
CA SER A 16 -15.02 19.01 -8.99
C SER A 16 -15.74 18.06 -8.04
N LEU A 17 -15.43 18.14 -6.73
CA LEU A 17 -16.11 17.36 -5.70
C LEU A 17 -17.60 17.73 -5.58
N ALA A 18 -17.93 19.02 -5.66
CA ALA A 18 -19.31 19.50 -5.64
C ALA A 18 -20.09 18.97 -6.86
N THR A 19 -19.47 18.91 -8.04
CA THR A 19 -20.09 18.34 -9.24
C THR A 19 -20.37 16.86 -9.07
N LEU A 20 -19.42 16.07 -8.57
CA LEU A 20 -19.63 14.64 -8.28
C LEU A 20 -20.71 14.42 -7.22
N SER A 21 -20.70 15.21 -6.17
CA SER A 21 -21.71 15.17 -5.11
C SER A 21 -23.11 15.48 -5.64
N LYS A 22 -23.22 16.45 -6.55
CA LYS A 22 -24.48 16.80 -7.19
C LYS A 22 -25.00 15.67 -8.09
N GLU A 23 -24.14 15.08 -8.91
CA GLU A 23 -24.49 13.90 -9.74
C GLU A 23 -25.00 12.75 -8.87
N THR A 24 -24.30 12.43 -7.77
CA THR A 24 -24.73 11.39 -6.82
C THR A 24 -26.10 11.73 -6.17
N SER A 25 -26.31 12.99 -5.79
CA SER A 25 -27.59 13.45 -5.23
C SER A 25 -28.74 13.34 -6.25
N GLU A 26 -28.50 13.69 -7.51
CA GLU A 26 -29.47 13.56 -8.58
C GLU A 26 -29.85 12.08 -8.85
N VAL A 27 -28.85 11.18 -8.81
CA VAL A 27 -29.10 9.73 -8.90
C VAL A 27 -29.96 9.24 -7.75
N LEU A 28 -29.61 9.60 -6.50
CA LEU A 28 -30.36 9.19 -5.30
C LEU A 28 -31.81 9.67 -5.31
N SER A 29 -32.10 10.83 -5.91
CA SER A 29 -33.44 11.39 -6.02
C SER A 29 -34.22 10.85 -7.26
N SER A 30 -33.56 10.11 -8.14
CA SER A 30 -34.19 9.60 -9.36
C SER A 30 -35.21 8.49 -9.08
N SER A 31 -36.31 8.48 -9.83
CA SER A 31 -37.30 7.40 -9.75
C SER A 31 -36.74 6.05 -10.12
N PHE A 32 -35.78 6.02 -11.04
CA PHE A 32 -35.06 4.81 -11.47
C PHE A 32 -34.28 4.16 -10.31
N PHE A 33 -33.55 4.96 -9.54
CA PHE A 33 -32.84 4.46 -8.36
C PHE A 33 -33.79 3.91 -7.30
N GLN A 34 -34.90 4.63 -7.02
CA GLN A 34 -35.91 4.20 -6.07
C GLN A 34 -36.58 2.88 -6.47
N GLU A 35 -36.85 2.70 -7.75
CA GLU A 35 -37.41 1.46 -8.32
C GLU A 35 -36.41 0.30 -8.23
N GLN A 36 -35.13 0.53 -8.59
CA GLN A 36 -34.06 -0.47 -8.42
C GLN A 36 -33.86 -0.85 -6.95
N LEU A 37 -33.85 0.13 -6.07
CA LEU A 37 -33.69 -0.12 -4.63
C LEU A 37 -34.86 -0.94 -4.07
N SER A 38 -36.09 -0.59 -4.43
CA SER A 38 -37.30 -1.31 -3.98
C SER A 38 -37.36 -2.74 -4.52
N SER A 39 -37.00 -2.95 -5.78
CA SER A 39 -36.99 -4.28 -6.40
C SER A 39 -35.91 -5.21 -5.84
N ARG A 40 -34.80 -4.66 -5.34
CA ARG A 40 -33.65 -5.41 -4.79
C ARG A 40 -33.45 -5.22 -3.30
N LEU A 41 -34.41 -4.65 -2.59
CA LEU A 41 -34.28 -4.22 -1.19
C LEU A 41 -33.81 -5.37 -0.26
N ILE A 42 -34.35 -6.58 -0.42
CA ILE A 42 -33.95 -7.74 0.38
C ILE A 42 -32.47 -8.08 0.11
N SER A 43 -32.03 -8.13 -1.13
CA SER A 43 -30.64 -8.43 -1.50
C SER A 43 -29.68 -7.35 -0.97
N VAL A 44 -30.08 -6.07 -1.07
CA VAL A 44 -29.30 -4.94 -0.56
C VAL A 44 -29.12 -5.04 0.95
N LEU A 45 -30.20 -5.31 1.69
CA LEU A 45 -30.15 -5.48 3.13
C LEU A 45 -29.28 -6.69 3.53
N LEU A 46 -29.47 -7.84 2.88
CA LEU A 46 -28.71 -9.05 3.18
C LEU A 46 -27.22 -8.86 2.94
N ILE A 47 -26.81 -8.30 1.79
CA ILE A 47 -25.40 -8.05 1.47
C ILE A 47 -24.81 -7.02 2.42
N SER A 48 -25.53 -5.94 2.73
CA SER A 48 -25.06 -4.90 3.66
C SER A 48 -24.86 -5.47 5.07
N ILE A 49 -25.84 -6.18 5.60
CA ILE A 49 -25.75 -6.82 6.91
C ILE A 49 -24.61 -7.83 6.94
N PHE A 50 -24.52 -8.70 5.93
CA PHE A 50 -23.45 -9.69 5.83
C PHE A 50 -22.07 -9.02 5.81
N SER A 51 -21.88 -7.97 5.02
CA SER A 51 -20.61 -7.25 4.91
C SER A 51 -20.23 -6.57 6.22
N ILE A 52 -21.19 -5.93 6.91
CA ILE A 52 -20.97 -5.29 8.20
C ILE A 52 -20.60 -6.35 9.27
N LEU A 53 -21.34 -7.47 9.31
CA LEU A 53 -21.03 -8.57 10.22
C LEU A 53 -19.63 -9.14 9.93
N LEU A 54 -19.29 -9.38 8.68
CA LEU A 54 -18.00 -9.90 8.27
C LEU A 54 -16.85 -8.94 8.66
N PHE A 55 -17.06 -7.63 8.56
CA PHE A 55 -16.08 -6.63 8.99
C PHE A 55 -15.90 -6.64 10.51
N ILE A 56 -16.99 -6.64 11.29
CA ILE A 56 -16.99 -6.63 12.76
C ILE A 56 -16.39 -7.92 13.31
N TYR A 57 -16.88 -9.08 12.83
CA TYR A 57 -16.47 -10.39 13.34
C TYR A 57 -15.12 -10.87 12.78
N SER A 58 -14.49 -10.14 11.84
CA SER A 58 -13.17 -10.49 11.29
C SER A 58 -12.11 -10.70 12.38
N GLY A 59 -12.13 -9.88 13.44
CA GLY A 59 -11.24 -10.00 14.59
C GLY A 59 -11.53 -11.22 15.45
N THR A 60 -12.79 -11.53 15.71
CA THR A 60 -13.23 -12.71 16.50
C THR A 60 -12.85 -14.00 15.78
N ILE A 61 -13.10 -14.08 14.47
CA ILE A 61 -12.73 -15.24 13.62
C ILE A 61 -11.20 -15.43 13.66
N SER A 62 -10.45 -14.36 13.52
CA SER A 62 -8.99 -14.38 13.61
C SER A 62 -8.50 -14.91 14.97
N ASN A 63 -9.10 -14.46 16.06
CA ASN A 63 -8.74 -14.90 17.42
C ASN A 63 -9.09 -16.38 17.68
N GLN A 64 -10.19 -16.87 17.13
CA GLN A 64 -10.57 -18.29 17.23
C GLN A 64 -9.57 -19.18 16.47
N LEU A 65 -9.14 -18.77 15.27
CA LEU A 65 -8.10 -19.46 14.51
C LEU A 65 -6.78 -19.54 15.29
N ASN A 66 -6.44 -18.46 15.99
CA ASN A 66 -5.22 -18.41 16.81
C ASN A 66 -5.29 -19.34 18.02
N ALA A 67 -6.46 -19.47 18.64
CA ALA A 67 -6.67 -20.34 19.82
C ALA A 67 -6.62 -21.85 19.48
N ALA A 68 -6.91 -22.21 18.22
CA ALA A 68 -7.02 -23.61 17.80
C ALA A 68 -5.67 -24.35 17.68
N THR A 69 -4.53 -23.64 17.61
CA THR A 69 -3.24 -24.27 17.28
C THR A 69 -2.09 -23.74 18.14
N ARG A 70 -1.95 -24.28 19.36
CA ARG A 70 -0.87 -23.90 20.31
C ARG A 70 0.56 -24.21 19.84
N ARG A 71 0.76 -25.21 18.96
CA ARG A 71 2.10 -25.65 18.54
C ARG A 71 2.80 -24.72 17.54
N LEU A 72 2.02 -23.92 16.80
CA LEU A 72 2.49 -23.04 15.73
C LEU A 72 2.07 -21.60 16.02
N GLU A 73 2.08 -21.15 17.26
CA GLU A 73 1.49 -19.89 17.72
C GLU A 73 1.90 -18.68 16.86
N LYS A 74 3.18 -18.54 16.52
CA LYS A 74 3.66 -17.41 15.69
C LYS A 74 3.16 -17.49 14.24
N VAL A 75 3.10 -18.69 13.68
CA VAL A 75 2.63 -18.92 12.30
C VAL A 75 1.11 -18.75 12.22
N THR A 76 0.38 -19.27 13.19
CA THR A 76 -1.08 -19.10 13.27
C THR A 76 -1.46 -17.66 13.53
N ASP A 77 -0.69 -16.93 14.33
CA ASP A 77 -0.87 -15.49 14.53
C ASP A 77 -0.67 -14.70 13.21
N PHE A 78 0.32 -15.08 12.39
CA PHE A 78 0.49 -14.49 11.07
C PHE A 78 -0.70 -14.79 10.16
N LEU A 79 -1.09 -16.06 10.02
CA LEU A 79 -2.21 -16.48 9.18
C LEU A 79 -3.54 -15.87 9.63
N SER A 80 -3.80 -15.86 10.92
CA SER A 80 -5.01 -15.25 11.49
C SER A 80 -5.11 -13.76 11.20
N SER A 81 -3.98 -13.05 11.26
CA SER A 81 -3.91 -11.65 10.86
C SER A 81 -4.19 -11.48 9.35
N CYS A 82 -3.62 -12.32 8.49
CA CYS A 82 -3.92 -12.28 7.05
C CYS A 82 -5.41 -12.50 6.80
N VAL A 83 -6.02 -13.50 7.45
CA VAL A 83 -7.46 -13.77 7.35
C VAL A 83 -8.28 -12.58 7.82
N LYS A 84 -7.95 -11.97 8.96
CA LYS A 84 -8.63 -10.77 9.49
C LYS A 84 -8.68 -9.64 8.46
N TYR A 85 -7.56 -9.31 7.84
CA TYR A 85 -7.49 -8.20 6.89
C TYR A 85 -8.08 -8.57 5.52
N LEU A 86 -7.99 -9.84 5.10
CA LEU A 86 -8.68 -10.34 3.92
C LEU A 86 -10.21 -10.25 4.07
N LEU A 87 -10.76 -10.66 5.22
CA LEU A 87 -12.19 -10.55 5.50
C LEU A 87 -12.65 -9.09 5.50
N ARG A 88 -11.85 -8.18 6.05
CA ARG A 88 -12.14 -6.73 5.99
C ARG A 88 -12.14 -6.20 4.56
N TYR A 89 -11.18 -6.64 3.74
CA TYR A 89 -11.14 -6.27 2.33
C TYR A 89 -12.36 -6.78 1.58
N LEU A 90 -12.72 -8.05 1.77
CA LEU A 90 -13.92 -8.65 1.15
C LEU A 90 -15.22 -7.95 1.58
N ALA A 91 -15.31 -7.54 2.84
CA ALA A 91 -16.45 -6.78 3.35
C ALA A 91 -16.58 -5.41 2.65
N MET A 92 -15.49 -4.66 2.53
CA MET A 92 -15.49 -3.38 1.84
C MET A 92 -15.71 -3.54 0.34
N TYR A 93 -15.12 -4.57 -0.26
CA TYR A 93 -15.31 -4.92 -1.66
C TYR A 93 -16.77 -5.23 -1.98
N SER A 94 -17.46 -6.02 -1.14
CA SER A 94 -18.88 -6.36 -1.36
C SER A 94 -19.81 -5.15 -1.21
N LEU A 95 -19.52 -4.24 -0.28
CA LEU A 95 -20.27 -2.99 -0.15
C LEU A 95 -20.08 -2.08 -1.38
N LEU A 96 -18.85 -1.99 -1.88
CA LEU A 96 -18.56 -1.19 -3.06
C LEU A 96 -19.25 -1.75 -4.30
N ASN A 97 -19.19 -3.08 -4.53
CA ASN A 97 -19.92 -3.75 -5.61
C ASN A 97 -21.42 -3.50 -5.51
N LEU A 98 -21.97 -3.55 -4.30
CA LEU A 98 -23.38 -3.25 -4.07
C LEU A 98 -23.71 -1.81 -4.50
N ALA A 99 -22.90 -0.85 -4.06
CA ALA A 99 -23.08 0.56 -4.39
C ALA A 99 -23.01 0.81 -5.92
N GLN A 100 -22.05 0.19 -6.61
CA GLN A 100 -21.94 0.25 -8.07
C GLN A 100 -23.13 -0.43 -8.78
N SER A 101 -23.56 -1.60 -8.30
CA SER A 101 -24.69 -2.32 -8.88
C SER A 101 -26.03 -1.58 -8.77
N LEU A 102 -26.13 -0.64 -7.82
CA LEU A 102 -27.26 0.27 -7.65
C LEU A 102 -27.08 1.58 -8.44
N GLY A 103 -25.91 1.77 -9.09
CA GLY A 103 -25.61 2.99 -9.84
C GLY A 103 -25.48 4.24 -8.96
N LEU A 104 -25.11 4.08 -7.67
CA LEU A 104 -25.09 5.17 -6.68
C LEU A 104 -24.20 6.36 -7.06
N PHE A 105 -23.12 6.12 -7.80
CA PHE A 105 -22.09 7.13 -8.03
C PHE A 105 -22.33 8.02 -9.25
N GLY A 106 -23.32 7.69 -10.08
CA GLY A 106 -23.51 8.33 -11.38
C GLY A 106 -22.40 7.93 -12.38
N ILE A 107 -22.47 8.44 -13.61
CA ILE A 107 -21.59 7.99 -14.71
C ILE A 107 -20.11 8.30 -14.43
N ARG A 108 -19.82 9.53 -13.97
CA ARG A 108 -18.44 9.93 -13.68
C ARG A 108 -17.93 9.33 -12.38
N GLY A 109 -18.80 9.25 -11.38
CA GLY A 109 -18.50 8.63 -10.11
C GLY A 109 -18.18 7.13 -10.23
N ASP A 110 -18.87 6.39 -11.09
CA ASP A 110 -18.61 4.96 -11.35
C ASP A 110 -17.21 4.74 -11.93
N LEU A 111 -16.78 5.59 -12.87
CA LEU A 111 -15.41 5.52 -13.42
C LEU A 111 -14.33 5.76 -12.36
N ILE A 112 -14.60 6.59 -11.36
CA ILE A 112 -13.72 6.78 -10.22
C ILE A 112 -13.82 5.59 -9.25
N ALA A 113 -15.03 5.08 -9.03
CA ALA A 113 -15.30 3.98 -8.12
C ALA A 113 -14.63 2.67 -8.54
N GLU A 114 -14.34 2.47 -9.83
CA GLU A 114 -13.49 1.35 -10.30
C GLU A 114 -12.12 1.31 -9.63
N ASN A 115 -11.57 2.45 -9.21
CA ASN A 115 -10.28 2.52 -8.52
C ASN A 115 -10.39 2.32 -7.00
N PHE A 116 -11.60 2.39 -6.43
CA PHE A 116 -11.80 2.25 -4.98
C PHE A 116 -11.32 0.88 -4.45
N TYR A 117 -11.40 -0.17 -5.26
CA TYR A 117 -10.88 -1.49 -4.90
C TYR A 117 -9.39 -1.44 -4.58
N LEU A 118 -8.62 -0.75 -5.44
CA LEU A 118 -7.20 -0.56 -5.26
C LEU A 118 -6.89 0.33 -4.04
N TRP A 119 -7.67 1.41 -3.86
CA TRP A 119 -7.49 2.35 -2.74
C TRP A 119 -7.78 1.69 -1.41
N ILE A 120 -8.87 0.93 -1.31
CA ILE A 120 -9.19 0.11 -0.13
C ILE A 120 -8.04 -0.88 0.13
N GLY A 121 -7.51 -1.51 -0.91
CA GLY A 121 -6.36 -2.41 -0.82
C GLY A 121 -5.13 -1.73 -0.22
N TYR A 122 -4.80 -0.50 -0.63
CA TYR A 122 -3.68 0.26 -0.06
C TYR A 122 -3.85 0.52 1.43
N PHE A 123 -5.03 0.93 1.88
CA PHE A 123 -5.29 1.16 3.31
C PHE A 123 -5.22 -0.14 4.12
N ILE A 124 -5.89 -1.19 3.65
CA ILE A 124 -5.92 -2.48 4.35
C ILE A 124 -4.52 -3.08 4.43
N PHE A 125 -3.75 -3.03 3.35
CA PHE A 125 -2.36 -3.46 3.35
C PHE A 125 -1.49 -2.65 4.32
N ALA A 126 -1.64 -1.32 4.34
CA ALA A 126 -0.89 -0.47 5.26
C ALA A 126 -1.22 -0.77 6.73
N PHE A 127 -2.50 -0.93 7.08
CA PHE A 127 -2.89 -1.29 8.45
C PHE A 127 -2.35 -2.67 8.86
N TRP A 128 -2.44 -3.66 7.97
CA TRP A 128 -1.86 -4.96 8.20
C TRP A 128 -0.34 -4.88 8.39
N LEU A 129 0.34 -4.14 7.51
CA LEU A 129 1.79 -3.95 7.55
C LEU A 129 2.23 -3.32 8.88
N VAL A 130 1.52 -2.27 9.31
CA VAL A 130 1.83 -1.58 10.59
C VAL A 130 1.63 -2.51 11.78
N GLU A 131 0.53 -3.28 11.82
CA GLU A 131 0.28 -4.24 12.88
C GLU A 131 1.42 -5.28 12.97
N ARG A 132 1.91 -5.77 11.82
CA ARG A 132 3.02 -6.74 11.76
C ARG A 132 4.36 -6.13 12.12
N LEU A 133 4.69 -4.98 11.58
CA LEU A 133 5.95 -4.29 11.87
C LEU A 133 6.04 -3.86 13.34
N GLN A 134 4.95 -3.41 13.95
CA GLN A 134 4.95 -3.04 15.37
C GLN A 134 5.29 -4.21 16.26
N ARG A 135 4.77 -5.42 16.00
CA ARG A 135 5.13 -6.63 16.73
C ARG A 135 6.62 -6.98 16.55
N TYR A 136 7.13 -6.86 15.32
CA TYR A 136 8.54 -7.07 15.03
C TYR A 136 9.43 -6.06 15.77
N TRP A 137 9.06 -4.78 15.75
CA TRP A 137 9.84 -3.72 16.43
C TRP A 137 9.82 -3.85 17.94
N GLN A 138 8.71 -4.30 18.54
CA GLN A 138 8.61 -4.61 19.95
C GLN A 138 9.55 -5.76 20.34
N ALA A 139 9.58 -6.83 19.53
CA ALA A 139 10.48 -7.95 19.72
C ALA A 139 11.96 -7.55 19.58
N ALA A 140 12.27 -6.59 18.69
CA ALA A 140 13.61 -6.04 18.49
C ALA A 140 13.97 -4.93 19.49
N ALA A 141 13.17 -4.67 20.53
CA ALA A 141 13.35 -3.62 21.52
C ALA A 141 13.61 -2.21 20.93
N ILE A 142 12.98 -1.91 19.78
CA ILE A 142 13.03 -0.59 19.15
C ILE A 142 12.19 0.39 19.99
N ASP A 143 12.69 1.62 20.13
CA ASP A 143 12.02 2.68 20.88
C ASP A 143 10.57 2.88 20.39
N ASN A 144 9.65 2.91 21.35
CA ASN A 144 8.23 3.02 21.10
C ASN A 144 7.87 4.31 20.33
N SER A 145 8.63 5.39 20.53
CA SER A 145 8.48 6.65 19.83
C SER A 145 8.82 6.52 18.34
N ILE A 146 9.91 5.82 18.02
CA ILE A 146 10.33 5.55 16.63
C ILE A 146 9.34 4.62 15.96
N SER A 147 8.96 3.53 16.62
CA SER A 147 7.97 2.56 16.13
C SER A 147 6.63 3.23 15.81
N LYS A 148 6.10 4.06 16.70
CA LYS A 148 4.86 4.81 16.50
C LYS A 148 4.97 5.79 15.33
N SER A 149 6.08 6.51 15.23
CA SER A 149 6.31 7.46 14.13
C SER A 149 6.37 6.77 12.77
N LEU A 150 7.09 5.65 12.66
CA LEU A 150 7.14 4.84 11.44
C LEU A 150 5.75 4.28 11.08
N GLY A 151 5.00 3.82 12.08
CA GLY A 151 3.61 3.37 11.88
C GLY A 151 2.70 4.47 11.34
N ASN A 152 2.81 5.69 11.87
CA ASN A 152 2.04 6.83 11.38
C ASN A 152 2.38 7.15 9.91
N PHE A 153 3.65 7.11 9.50
CA PHE A 153 4.04 7.32 8.11
C PHE A 153 3.56 6.20 7.19
N ALA A 154 3.56 4.95 7.67
CA ALA A 154 3.02 3.83 6.89
C ALA A 154 1.51 3.97 6.66
N ILE A 155 0.74 4.51 7.63
CA ILE A 155 -0.69 4.80 7.47
C ILE A 155 -0.92 6.04 6.59
N LEU A 156 -0.03 7.04 6.60
CA LEU A 156 -0.12 8.22 5.75
C LEU A 156 0.18 7.90 4.27
N SER A 157 1.00 6.88 4.02
CA SER A 157 1.41 6.51 2.65
C SER A 157 0.24 6.18 1.70
N PRO A 158 -0.78 5.37 2.07
CA PRO A 158 -1.92 5.13 1.20
C PRO A 158 -2.75 6.40 0.93
N LEU A 159 -2.84 7.32 1.89
CA LEU A 159 -3.52 8.59 1.68
C LEU A 159 -2.85 9.41 0.57
N ILE A 160 -1.53 9.47 0.55
CA ILE A 160 -0.75 10.14 -0.50
C ILE A 160 -0.97 9.47 -1.86
N LEU A 161 -0.90 8.13 -1.91
CA LEU A 161 -1.11 7.37 -3.15
C LEU A 161 -2.52 7.57 -3.71
N VAL A 162 -3.53 7.52 -2.83
CA VAL A 162 -4.93 7.72 -3.21
C VAL A 162 -5.19 9.16 -3.65
N ALA A 163 -4.65 10.15 -2.93
CA ALA A 163 -4.82 11.56 -3.30
C ALA A 163 -4.24 11.86 -4.68
N GLN A 164 -3.07 11.28 -5.01
CA GLN A 164 -2.47 11.44 -6.33
C GLN A 164 -3.28 10.76 -7.42
N ASP A 165 -3.72 9.52 -7.18
CA ASP A 165 -4.51 8.76 -8.16
C ASP A 165 -5.90 9.38 -8.36
N PHE A 166 -6.54 9.83 -7.28
CA PHE A 166 -7.82 10.54 -7.35
C PHE A 166 -7.70 11.84 -8.18
N GLY A 167 -6.65 12.64 -7.95
CA GLY A 167 -6.39 13.83 -8.77
C GLY A 167 -6.19 13.49 -10.26
N TYR A 168 -5.50 12.38 -10.55
CA TYR A 168 -5.32 11.87 -11.91
C TYR A 168 -6.65 11.47 -12.55
N GLN A 169 -7.53 10.78 -11.82
CA GLN A 169 -8.88 10.41 -12.32
C GLN A 169 -9.74 11.65 -12.60
N LEU A 170 -9.71 12.65 -11.71
CA LEU A 170 -10.41 13.91 -11.96
C LEU A 170 -9.91 14.63 -13.22
N GLY A 171 -8.60 14.61 -13.45
CA GLY A 171 -8.01 15.16 -14.67
C GLY A 171 -8.45 14.41 -15.94
N ARG A 172 -8.48 13.06 -15.90
CA ARG A 172 -8.97 12.21 -17.01
C ARG A 172 -10.43 12.48 -17.36
N LEU A 173 -11.26 12.75 -16.37
CA LEU A 173 -12.67 13.05 -16.53
C LEU A 173 -12.94 14.51 -16.90
N GLN A 174 -11.89 15.30 -17.12
CA GLN A 174 -11.96 16.74 -17.39
C GLN A 174 -12.72 17.52 -16.30
N LEU A 175 -12.79 16.98 -15.10
CA LEU A 175 -13.36 17.65 -13.93
C LEU A 175 -12.37 18.61 -13.28
N LEU A 176 -11.07 18.33 -13.41
CA LEU A 176 -9.98 19.13 -12.89
C LEU A 176 -9.13 19.67 -14.05
N GLU A 177 -8.89 20.97 -14.06
CA GLU A 177 -8.04 21.61 -15.06
C GLU A 177 -6.61 21.07 -14.97
N GLN A 178 -5.94 20.89 -16.12
CA GLN A 178 -4.60 20.30 -16.18
C GLN A 178 -3.58 21.10 -15.34
N GLN A 179 -3.71 22.44 -15.32
CA GLN A 179 -2.85 23.30 -14.52
C GLN A 179 -3.08 23.07 -13.02
N SER A 180 -4.33 22.99 -12.58
CA SER A 180 -4.70 22.72 -11.20
C SER A 180 -4.24 21.33 -10.75
N PHE A 181 -4.37 20.31 -11.62
CA PHE A 181 -3.83 18.99 -11.37
C PHE A 181 -2.30 19.01 -11.18
N ALA A 182 -1.57 19.71 -12.06
CA ALA A 182 -0.11 19.81 -11.96
C ALA A 182 0.34 20.46 -10.64
N ILE A 183 -0.35 21.50 -10.19
CA ILE A 183 -0.05 22.19 -8.93
C ILE A 183 -0.33 21.30 -7.73
N LEU A 184 -1.48 20.63 -7.68
CA LEU A 184 -1.84 19.69 -6.61
C LEU A 184 -0.88 18.51 -6.57
N SER A 185 -0.55 17.95 -7.73
CA SER A 185 0.39 16.83 -7.85
C SER A 185 1.80 17.22 -7.39
N SER A 186 2.26 18.44 -7.70
CA SER A 186 3.55 18.94 -7.19
C SER A 186 3.51 19.12 -5.67
N ALA A 187 2.41 19.61 -5.10
CA ALA A 187 2.24 19.72 -3.65
C ALA A 187 2.26 18.35 -2.96
N ILE A 188 1.58 17.35 -3.53
CA ILE A 188 1.61 15.96 -3.05
C ILE A 188 3.04 15.40 -3.11
N THR A 189 3.79 15.70 -4.18
CA THR A 189 5.20 15.28 -4.32
C THR A 189 6.09 15.91 -3.26
N VAL A 190 5.87 17.18 -2.91
CA VAL A 190 6.59 17.86 -1.81
C VAL A 190 6.26 17.21 -0.47
N LEU A 191 4.99 16.93 -0.18
CA LEU A 191 4.58 16.21 1.04
C LEU A 191 5.22 14.83 1.12
N THR A 192 5.26 14.12 -0.01
CA THR A 192 5.94 12.83 -0.13
C THR A 192 7.44 12.97 0.21
N GLY A 193 8.11 13.98 -0.32
CA GLY A 193 9.51 14.25 -0.03
C GLY A 193 9.75 14.51 1.46
N ILE A 194 8.91 15.31 2.12
CA ILE A 194 8.98 15.56 3.56
C ILE A 194 8.80 14.26 4.34
N MET A 195 7.85 13.40 3.94
CA MET A 195 7.61 12.12 4.57
C MET A 195 8.83 11.19 4.43
N LEU A 196 9.40 11.06 3.23
CA LEU A 196 10.59 10.24 2.97
C LEU A 196 11.82 10.75 3.73
N TRP A 197 11.98 12.07 3.84
CA TRP A 197 13.03 12.67 4.66
C TRP A 197 12.88 12.27 6.14
N ARG A 198 11.67 12.39 6.70
CA ARG A 198 11.40 11.99 8.09
C ARG A 198 11.68 10.51 8.32
N ILE A 199 11.25 9.64 7.42
CA ILE A 199 11.57 8.20 7.47
C ILE A 199 13.08 7.97 7.43
N SER A 200 13.83 8.68 6.57
CA SER A 200 15.30 8.61 6.51
C SER A 200 15.96 8.98 7.84
N ILE A 201 15.44 9.99 8.55
CA ILE A 201 15.94 10.36 9.89
C ILE A 201 15.67 9.26 10.91
N LEU A 202 14.47 8.67 10.91
CA LEU A 202 14.11 7.58 11.82
C LEU A 202 14.98 6.34 11.59
N ILE A 203 15.25 5.99 10.33
CA ILE A 203 16.18 4.90 9.99
C ILE A 203 17.59 5.21 10.50
N LYS A 204 18.05 6.46 10.43
CA LYS A 204 19.34 6.88 10.98
C LYS A 204 19.44 6.60 12.49
N LEU A 205 18.37 6.87 13.23
CA LEU A 205 18.35 6.63 14.67
C LEU A 205 18.45 5.13 14.99
N ILE A 206 17.79 4.27 14.21
CA ILE A 206 17.89 2.82 14.35
C ILE A 206 19.32 2.33 14.06
N VAL A 207 19.89 2.73 12.92
CA VAL A 207 21.25 2.32 12.50
C VAL A 207 22.32 2.77 13.50
N ASN A 208 22.21 3.98 14.06
CA ASN A 208 23.19 4.50 14.99
C ASN A 208 23.14 3.81 16.37
N ARG A 209 21.99 3.25 16.77
CA ARG A 209 21.84 2.56 18.05
C ARG A 209 22.56 1.20 18.06
N ASP A 210 22.54 0.49 16.95
CA ASP A 210 23.11 -0.86 16.80
C ASP A 210 24.49 -0.86 16.12
N SER A 211 25.19 0.28 16.11
CA SER A 211 26.47 0.47 15.39
C SER A 211 27.61 -0.43 15.84
N THR A 212 27.45 -1.16 16.95
CA THR A 212 28.44 -2.12 17.45
C THR A 212 28.44 -3.46 16.71
N SER A 213 27.33 -3.84 16.08
CA SER A 213 27.21 -5.03 15.26
C SER A 213 27.30 -4.65 13.78
N GLY A 214 28.47 -4.77 13.16
CA GLY A 214 28.69 -4.47 11.73
C GLY A 214 27.96 -5.41 10.77
N THR A 215 26.71 -5.77 11.08
CA THR A 215 25.88 -6.69 10.30
C THR A 215 25.54 -6.13 8.93
N LEU A 216 25.45 -7.01 7.92
CA LEU A 216 25.08 -6.66 6.54
C LEU A 216 23.74 -5.92 6.50
N GLN A 217 22.80 -6.26 7.40
CA GLN A 217 21.49 -5.62 7.51
C GLN A 217 21.60 -4.13 7.83
N LEU A 218 22.47 -3.72 8.76
CA LEU A 218 22.69 -2.32 9.09
C LEU A 218 23.31 -1.53 7.94
N LYS A 219 24.21 -2.16 7.17
CA LYS A 219 24.78 -1.55 5.96
C LYS A 219 23.72 -1.32 4.89
N LEU A 220 22.82 -2.28 4.67
CA LEU A 220 21.71 -2.17 3.74
C LEU A 220 20.71 -1.08 4.18
N LEU A 221 20.37 -1.01 5.47
CA LEU A 221 19.52 0.07 6.01
C LEU A 221 20.18 1.44 5.83
N GLY A 222 21.49 1.54 6.05
CA GLY A 222 22.27 2.76 5.81
C GLY A 222 22.28 3.18 4.33
N PHE A 223 22.33 2.23 3.40
CA PHE A 223 22.23 2.48 1.97
C PHE A 223 20.82 2.94 1.59
N LEU A 224 19.78 2.23 2.04
CA LEU A 224 18.38 2.60 1.84
C LEU A 224 18.11 4.03 2.32
N ARG A 225 18.60 4.38 3.52
CA ARG A 225 18.49 5.74 4.05
C ARG A 225 19.05 6.79 3.10
N ARG A 226 20.23 6.54 2.49
CA ARG A 226 20.84 7.49 1.54
C ARG A 226 19.98 7.68 0.29
N ILE A 227 19.46 6.60 -0.27
CA ILE A 227 18.53 6.64 -1.40
C ILE A 227 17.29 7.45 -1.04
N LEU A 228 16.67 7.17 0.11
CA LEU A 228 15.49 7.89 0.58
C LEU A 228 15.75 9.40 0.70
N LEU A 229 16.91 9.78 1.22
CA LEU A 229 17.27 11.18 1.37
C LEU A 229 17.47 11.86 0.00
N VAL A 230 18.12 11.19 -0.94
CA VAL A 230 18.30 11.68 -2.31
C VAL A 230 16.95 11.87 -3.00
N VAL A 231 16.07 10.88 -2.94
CA VAL A 231 14.71 10.96 -3.53
C VAL A 231 13.88 12.04 -2.84
N ALA A 232 13.96 12.15 -1.51
CA ALA A 232 13.25 13.15 -0.72
C ALA A 232 13.54 14.59 -1.12
N VAL A 233 14.73 14.85 -1.66
CA VAL A 233 15.15 16.18 -2.13
C VAL A 233 14.94 16.35 -3.63
N ILE A 234 15.39 15.38 -4.42
CA ILE A 234 15.38 15.50 -5.90
C ILE A 234 13.96 15.49 -6.45
N ALA A 235 13.08 14.60 -6.00
CA ALA A 235 11.73 14.48 -6.55
C ALA A 235 10.89 15.75 -6.35
N PRO A 236 10.82 16.38 -5.15
CA PRO A 236 10.17 17.66 -4.97
C PRO A 236 10.79 18.79 -5.77
N LEU A 237 12.12 18.87 -5.86
CA LEU A 237 12.80 19.90 -6.65
C LEU A 237 12.41 19.84 -8.12
N ILE A 238 12.45 18.64 -8.73
CA ILE A 238 12.04 18.43 -10.12
C ILE A 238 10.57 18.82 -10.32
N ALA A 239 9.69 18.44 -9.40
CA ALA A 239 8.26 18.76 -9.48
C ALA A 239 8.01 20.28 -9.39
N VAL A 240 8.71 20.99 -8.49
CA VAL A 240 8.56 22.45 -8.30
C VAL A 240 9.10 23.24 -9.49
N ILE A 241 10.15 22.77 -10.17
CA ILE A 241 10.70 23.38 -11.40
C ILE A 241 9.71 23.27 -12.58
N GLY A 242 8.71 22.34 -12.48
CA GLY A 242 7.68 22.18 -13.51
C GLY A 242 7.63 20.78 -14.12
N TYR A 243 8.62 19.92 -13.86
CA TYR A 243 8.62 18.53 -14.33
C TYR A 243 7.82 17.62 -13.36
N VAL A 244 6.56 17.95 -13.17
CA VAL A 244 5.68 17.30 -12.17
C VAL A 244 5.62 15.78 -12.37
N ASN A 245 5.42 15.33 -13.62
CA ASN A 245 5.35 13.90 -13.95
C ASN A 245 6.65 13.15 -13.62
N ALA A 246 7.81 13.78 -13.80
CA ALA A 246 9.09 13.17 -13.45
C ALA A 246 9.26 13.10 -11.93
N GLY A 247 8.88 14.14 -11.20
CA GLY A 247 8.92 14.16 -9.74
C GLY A 247 8.02 13.08 -9.13
N THR A 248 6.78 12.96 -9.61
CA THR A 248 5.82 11.92 -9.13
C THR A 248 6.28 10.52 -9.51
N ALA A 249 6.84 10.32 -10.73
CA ALA A 249 7.36 9.04 -11.20
C ALA A 249 8.55 8.51 -10.36
N ILE A 250 9.20 9.37 -9.60
CA ILE A 250 10.27 8.98 -8.67
C ILE A 250 9.72 8.82 -7.23
N ALA A 251 8.91 9.77 -6.77
CA ALA A 251 8.44 9.83 -5.39
C ALA A 251 7.46 8.69 -5.04
N LEU A 252 6.46 8.44 -5.89
CA LEU A 252 5.40 7.46 -5.59
C LEU A 252 5.89 6.01 -5.63
N PRO A 253 6.70 5.58 -6.63
CA PRO A 253 7.30 4.26 -6.59
C PRO A 253 8.16 4.04 -5.35
N MET A 254 8.82 5.08 -4.82
CA MET A 254 9.62 4.95 -3.61
C MET A 254 8.78 4.59 -2.38
N ILE A 255 7.58 5.17 -2.23
CA ILE A 255 6.64 4.78 -1.16
C ILE A 255 6.25 3.29 -1.30
N LYS A 256 5.88 2.86 -2.51
CA LYS A 256 5.51 1.47 -2.79
C LYS A 256 6.68 0.51 -2.55
N THR A 257 7.89 0.93 -2.90
CA THR A 257 9.14 0.18 -2.64
C THR A 257 9.36 -0.02 -1.15
N LEU A 258 9.13 1.01 -0.31
CA LEU A 258 9.21 0.86 1.15
C LEU A 258 8.20 -0.16 1.68
N GLY A 259 6.97 -0.15 1.17
CA GLY A 259 5.95 -1.16 1.51
C GLY A 259 6.38 -2.58 1.11
N LEU A 260 6.96 -2.74 -0.09
CA LEU A 260 7.49 -4.02 -0.56
C LEU A 260 8.67 -4.50 0.29
N LEU A 261 9.62 -3.62 0.62
CA LEU A 261 10.75 -3.97 1.50
C LEU A 261 10.28 -4.38 2.89
N ALA A 262 9.31 -3.68 3.46
CA ALA A 262 8.70 -4.06 4.73
C ALA A 262 8.02 -5.44 4.65
N LEU A 263 7.33 -5.73 3.54
CA LEU A 263 6.76 -7.06 3.29
C LEU A 263 7.84 -8.15 3.23
N ILE A 264 8.96 -7.90 2.53
CA ILE A 264 10.10 -8.82 2.46
C ILE A 264 10.61 -9.15 3.87
N VAL A 265 10.81 -8.15 4.71
CA VAL A 265 11.27 -8.34 6.10
C VAL A 265 10.30 -9.21 6.90
N ILE A 266 8.99 -8.95 6.78
CA ILE A 266 7.95 -9.75 7.45
C ILE A 266 7.96 -11.20 6.96
N LEU A 267 8.06 -11.43 5.64
CA LEU A 267 8.09 -12.79 5.07
C LEU A 267 9.37 -13.55 5.43
N GLN A 268 10.51 -12.88 5.45
CA GLN A 268 11.75 -13.48 5.92
C GLN A 268 11.62 -13.90 7.40
N ARG A 269 11.08 -13.04 8.27
CA ARG A 269 10.85 -13.40 9.67
C ARG A 269 9.89 -14.59 9.80
N LEU A 270 8.81 -14.59 9.04
CA LEU A 270 7.88 -15.72 9.00
C LEU A 270 8.59 -17.04 8.65
N THR A 271 9.54 -16.99 7.69
CA THR A 271 10.33 -18.19 7.31
C THR A 271 11.12 -18.74 8.50
N PHE A 272 11.76 -17.88 9.29
CA PHE A 272 12.46 -18.29 10.51
C PHE A 272 11.48 -18.86 11.55
N ASP A 273 10.33 -18.22 11.77
CA ASP A 273 9.31 -18.69 12.71
C ASP A 273 8.75 -20.07 12.31
N VAL A 274 8.47 -20.29 11.01
CA VAL A 274 8.03 -21.58 10.46
C VAL A 274 9.10 -22.65 10.66
N TYR A 275 10.35 -22.33 10.34
CA TYR A 275 11.47 -23.27 10.47
C TYR A 275 11.70 -23.68 11.93
N ALA A 276 11.72 -22.72 12.86
CA ALA A 276 11.86 -22.99 14.29
C ALA A 276 10.69 -23.85 14.81
N ALA A 277 9.48 -23.59 14.36
CA ALA A 277 8.28 -24.33 14.75
C ALA A 277 8.29 -25.79 14.23
N ILE A 278 8.77 -26.04 13.01
CA ILE A 278 8.87 -27.39 12.43
C ILE A 278 9.93 -28.22 13.16
N LEU A 279 11.09 -27.63 13.48
CA LEU A 279 12.22 -28.36 14.08
C LEU A 279 12.13 -28.43 15.61
N ASN A 280 11.16 -27.76 16.22
CA ASN A 280 11.00 -27.67 17.68
C ASN A 280 12.26 -27.14 18.39
N LYS A 281 13.01 -26.23 17.74
CA LYS A 281 14.25 -25.61 18.22
C LYS A 281 14.00 -24.18 18.68
N SER A 282 14.82 -23.71 19.63
CA SER A 282 14.84 -22.30 20.03
C SER A 282 15.35 -21.41 18.87
N GLU A 283 14.98 -20.12 18.88
CA GLU A 283 15.36 -19.17 17.81
C GLU A 283 16.89 -19.04 17.67
N ASP A 284 17.64 -19.16 18.77
CA ASP A 284 19.12 -19.07 18.81
C ASP A 284 19.82 -20.29 18.20
N GLU A 285 19.12 -21.43 18.14
CA GLU A 285 19.64 -22.67 17.51
C GLU A 285 19.25 -22.82 16.04
N ALA A 286 18.41 -21.91 15.54
CA ALA A 286 17.92 -21.91 14.15
C ALA A 286 18.87 -21.22 13.16
N ASP A 287 20.18 -21.15 13.51
CA ASP A 287 21.25 -20.63 12.63
C ASP A 287 21.52 -21.63 11.47
N ALA A 288 20.45 -21.99 10.78
CA ALA A 288 20.45 -22.95 9.71
C ALA A 288 20.43 -22.25 8.35
N LEU A 289 21.20 -22.80 7.43
CA LEU A 289 21.30 -22.33 6.04
C LEU A 289 19.92 -22.31 5.33
N ALA A 290 19.01 -23.20 5.71
CA ALA A 290 17.71 -23.37 5.07
C ALA A 290 16.80 -22.13 5.14
N PRO A 291 16.51 -21.48 6.30
CA PRO A 291 15.68 -20.28 6.33
C PRO A 291 16.32 -19.10 5.61
N VAL A 292 17.65 -18.99 5.60
CA VAL A 292 18.37 -17.96 4.85
C VAL A 292 18.17 -18.16 3.34
N LEU A 293 18.29 -19.40 2.85
CA LEU A 293 18.09 -19.73 1.44
C LEU A 293 16.65 -19.48 1.00
N ILE A 294 15.66 -19.88 1.82
CA ILE A 294 14.24 -19.61 1.54
C ILE A 294 13.98 -18.10 1.53
N GLY A 295 14.52 -17.36 2.50
CA GLY A 295 14.42 -15.91 2.53
C GLY A 295 15.02 -15.23 1.29
N PHE A 296 16.12 -15.77 0.76
CA PHE A 296 16.72 -15.32 -0.49
C PHE A 296 15.80 -15.59 -1.70
N ILE A 297 15.22 -16.79 -1.79
CA ILE A 297 14.25 -17.15 -2.84
C ILE A 297 13.03 -16.20 -2.79
N ILE A 298 12.48 -15.93 -1.60
CA ILE A 298 11.38 -14.97 -1.41
C ILE A 298 11.78 -13.61 -1.94
N THR A 299 12.98 -13.12 -1.60
CA THR A 299 13.47 -11.82 -2.06
C THR A 299 13.55 -11.75 -3.58
N ILE A 300 14.12 -12.78 -4.23
CA ILE A 300 14.21 -12.85 -5.70
C ILE A 300 12.81 -12.90 -6.33
N SER A 301 11.88 -13.68 -5.75
CA SER A 301 10.50 -13.79 -6.26
C SER A 301 9.72 -12.45 -6.18
N LEU A 302 10.13 -11.54 -5.32
CA LEU A 302 9.51 -10.22 -5.19
C LEU A 302 10.18 -9.13 -6.08
N LEU A 303 11.32 -9.42 -6.72
CA LEU A 303 11.98 -8.49 -7.66
C LEU A 303 11.11 -8.08 -8.86
N PRO A 304 10.31 -8.97 -9.49
CA PRO A 304 9.39 -8.57 -10.55
C PRO A 304 8.38 -7.52 -10.10
N PHE A 305 7.89 -7.61 -8.87
CA PHE A 305 6.99 -6.60 -8.31
C PHE A 305 7.68 -5.24 -8.14
N LEU A 306 8.96 -5.24 -7.77
CA LEU A 306 9.75 -4.02 -7.74
C LEU A 306 9.85 -3.38 -9.13
N ALA A 307 10.11 -4.18 -10.18
CA ALA A 307 10.16 -3.70 -11.55
C ALA A 307 8.82 -3.10 -12.00
N ILE A 308 7.68 -3.74 -11.67
CA ILE A 308 6.32 -3.22 -11.94
C ILE A 308 6.09 -1.90 -11.21
N ILE A 309 6.49 -1.79 -9.95
CA ILE A 309 6.37 -0.55 -9.15
C ILE A 309 7.09 0.61 -9.84
N TRP A 310 8.23 0.35 -10.48
CA TRP A 310 9.03 1.34 -11.22
C TRP A 310 8.62 1.49 -12.69
N GLY A 311 7.46 0.95 -13.09
CA GLY A 311 6.84 1.19 -14.37
C GLY A 311 7.17 0.19 -15.48
N THR A 312 7.84 -0.93 -15.17
CA THR A 312 8.05 -2.00 -16.15
C THR A 312 6.71 -2.65 -16.51
N ARG A 313 6.47 -2.86 -17.79
CA ARG A 313 5.26 -3.53 -18.26
C ARG A 313 5.31 -5.02 -17.93
N VAL A 314 4.16 -5.59 -17.57
CA VAL A 314 4.05 -7.03 -17.30
C VAL A 314 4.45 -7.86 -18.52
N SER A 315 4.11 -7.41 -19.74
CA SER A 315 4.53 -8.06 -21.00
C SER A 315 6.04 -8.20 -21.12
N SER A 316 6.80 -7.14 -20.78
CA SER A 316 8.26 -7.17 -20.83
C SER A 316 8.86 -8.17 -19.83
N LEU A 317 8.24 -8.30 -18.64
CA LEU A 317 8.65 -9.32 -17.66
C LEU A 317 8.33 -10.74 -18.14
N THR A 318 7.21 -10.93 -18.83
CA THR A 318 6.84 -12.21 -19.43
C THR A 318 7.80 -12.59 -20.55
N GLU A 319 8.19 -11.64 -21.40
CA GLU A 319 9.20 -11.85 -22.45
C GLU A 319 10.56 -12.23 -21.87
N LEU A 320 11.01 -11.54 -20.82
CA LEU A 320 12.25 -11.90 -20.11
C LEU A 320 12.18 -13.30 -19.50
N TRP A 321 11.01 -13.68 -18.95
CA TRP A 321 10.81 -15.02 -18.40
C TRP A 321 10.87 -16.12 -19.47
N ILE A 322 10.22 -15.88 -20.64
CA ILE A 322 10.29 -16.81 -21.78
C ILE A 322 11.72 -16.93 -22.30
N GLN A 323 12.43 -15.80 -22.46
CA GLN A 323 13.85 -15.82 -22.88
C GLN A 323 14.74 -16.59 -21.89
N PHE A 324 14.44 -16.48 -20.59
CA PHE A 324 15.16 -17.26 -19.57
C PHE A 324 14.87 -18.75 -19.65
N GLN A 325 13.62 -19.15 -19.95
CA GLN A 325 13.24 -20.57 -20.13
C GLN A 325 13.82 -21.17 -21.41
N ASP A 326 13.81 -20.41 -22.51
CA ASP A 326 14.33 -20.86 -23.81
C ASP A 326 15.88 -20.92 -23.86
N GLY A 327 16.53 -20.41 -22.81
CA GLY A 327 17.98 -20.24 -22.73
C GLY A 327 18.47 -19.04 -23.52
N ILE A 328 19.43 -18.32 -22.95
CA ILE A 328 20.08 -17.19 -23.63
C ILE A 328 20.90 -17.82 -24.78
N LYS A 329 20.45 -17.69 -26.04
CA LYS A 329 21.25 -17.99 -27.22
C LYS A 329 22.40 -16.99 -27.28
N VAL A 330 23.49 -17.33 -26.62
CA VAL A 330 24.76 -16.59 -26.71
C VAL A 330 25.47 -17.08 -27.96
N GLY A 331 25.36 -16.33 -29.03
CA GLY A 331 26.20 -16.53 -30.22
C GLY A 331 25.51 -17.26 -31.37
N GLU A 332 24.80 -16.55 -32.19
CA GLU A 332 24.80 -16.68 -33.64
C GLU A 332 25.01 -15.28 -34.20
N SER A 333 26.28 -14.96 -34.49
CA SER A 333 26.67 -13.85 -35.37
C SER A 333 26.56 -14.34 -36.82
#